data_97e4aadba77b7e2919322c721b028fcf
#
_entry.id   97e4aadba77b7e2919322c721b028fcf
#
_cell.length_a   1.000
_cell.length_b   1.000
_cell.length_c   1.000
_cell.angle_alpha   90.00
_cell.angle_beta   90.00
_cell.angle_gamma   90.00
#
_symmetry.space_group_name_H-M   'P 1'
#
loop_
_entity.id
_entity.type
_entity.pdbx_description
1 polymer ?
#
loop_
_entity_poly.entity_id
_entity_poly.type
_entity_poly.pdbx_seq_one_letter_code
_entity_poly.pdbx_strand_id
1 'polypeptide(L)'
;MKQEESRQAQMNNYRAFGRRPGNRNMTVEKPQNGKKTLKRLMGYFVSEKKMLFLLMLAVVVVVACSVYAPKLQSNAIDAIAGRQWDKLSPILIVMVIIYIIHSICTYIQSKLSAVLSQNIVSRMRKDLFLNIVNLPIRYLDANSHGDIMSRMTNDIENISTTVSQSMSSLFSGILTVIGTVVMMVALCPRLAALSCVTVILTIVATKLLSKAMRFFFKKRQVILGQLNGNVEEMVTGYRTVVAYNRQNAVVNDFDNVSDELTRVGIIAEILGGSMGPVMNVVNNVGFVIIAAFGGYFAINNIISIGVISAFIVYARQFGRPIDELAQIYGQIQTAVAGAERVFEVMDEPLEDKSGKKNMDDLKGIIRFKNVNFSYTKEKQVLYDFNLEVKAGQKVALVGSTGSGKTTVVNLLMRFYDVDSGEILIDDVNIKDIDCDSLRRNTAIVLQDTVLFADSIENNLRYSNSSATDEQMYMAARMSNCDSMIRKMPQGYDTQLMSEGENISQGQRQLLSIARAFLAQPKILILDEATSSVDTRTEKHIQDAMVKLMKDRTSLIIAHRLSTIQDADLIVVMDEGRIAETGSHANLLAKKGKYYQLYMTQFAGCAT
;
A
#
# COMPACT_ATOMS: atom_id res chain seq x y z
N MET A 1 -24.26 38.47 2.49
CA MET A 1 -23.12 38.16 3.36
C MET A 1 -23.42 37.00 4.32
N LYS A 2 -24.33 37.07 5.32
CA LYS A 2 -24.58 35.95 6.24
C LYS A 2 -25.13 34.66 5.59
N GLN A 3 -25.83 34.72 4.46
CA GLN A 3 -26.31 33.52 3.75
C GLN A 3 -25.22 32.88 2.88
N GLU A 4 -24.24 33.64 2.40
CA GLU A 4 -23.09 33.10 1.65
C GLU A 4 -22.06 32.47 2.58
N GLU A 5 -21.82 33.04 3.77
CA GLU A 5 -20.97 32.43 4.81
C GLU A 5 -21.55 31.10 5.32
N SER A 6 -22.89 31.02 5.46
CA SER A 6 -23.56 29.77 5.85
C SER A 6 -23.49 28.69 4.75
N ARG A 7 -23.57 29.06 3.46
CA ARG A 7 -23.38 28.14 2.32
C ARG A 7 -21.93 27.69 2.18
N GLN A 8 -20.95 28.56 2.41
CA GLN A 8 -19.54 28.19 2.43
C GLN A 8 -19.19 27.30 3.62
N ALA A 9 -19.78 27.53 4.80
CA ALA A 9 -19.60 26.66 5.95
C ALA A 9 -20.23 25.28 5.74
N GLN A 10 -21.41 25.20 5.09
CA GLN A 10 -22.02 23.92 4.71
C GLN A 10 -21.21 23.18 3.63
N MET A 11 -20.68 23.87 2.62
CA MET A 11 -19.80 23.25 1.61
C MET A 11 -18.48 22.78 2.20
N ASN A 12 -17.93 23.47 3.20
CA ASN A 12 -16.72 23.01 3.89
C ASN A 12 -16.99 21.81 4.80
N ASN A 13 -18.16 21.68 5.41
CA ASN A 13 -18.55 20.50 6.17
C ASN A 13 -18.82 19.26 5.27
N TYR A 14 -19.35 19.45 4.05
CA TYR A 14 -19.43 18.35 3.06
C TYR A 14 -18.07 17.92 2.54
N ARG A 15 -17.05 18.80 2.51
CA ARG A 15 -15.67 18.45 2.16
C ARG A 15 -14.91 17.67 3.25
N ALA A 16 -15.37 17.74 4.50
CA ALA A 16 -14.75 17.02 5.61
C ALA A 16 -15.17 15.55 5.72
N PHE A 17 -16.33 15.17 5.16
CA PHE A 17 -16.86 13.79 5.21
C PHE A 17 -16.59 12.95 3.95
N GLY A 18 -15.94 13.53 2.93
CA GLY A 18 -15.60 12.86 1.69
C GLY A 18 -14.10 12.99 1.38
N ARG A 19 -13.22 12.43 2.18
CA ARG A 19 -11.87 12.10 1.67
C ARG A 19 -12.02 10.95 0.70
N ARG A 20 -12.21 11.31 -0.59
CA ARG A 20 -12.23 10.40 -1.72
C ARG A 20 -10.93 9.60 -1.74
N PRO A 21 -10.97 8.26 -1.81
CA PRO A 21 -9.80 7.49 -2.17
C PRO A 21 -9.58 7.73 -3.67
N GLY A 22 -8.46 8.31 -4.06
CA GLY A 22 -8.04 8.25 -5.47
C GLY A 22 -7.84 9.54 -6.21
N ASN A 23 -7.20 10.54 -5.64
CA ASN A 23 -6.47 11.52 -6.46
C ASN A 23 -5.23 12.01 -5.72
N ARG A 24 -4.33 11.09 -5.36
CA ARG A 24 -2.94 11.47 -5.17
C ARG A 24 -2.36 11.67 -6.55
N ASN A 25 -2.42 12.92 -7.06
CA ASN A 25 -1.45 13.39 -8.02
C ASN A 25 -0.11 12.77 -7.61
N MET A 26 0.54 12.02 -8.51
CA MET A 26 1.94 11.65 -8.38
C MET A 26 2.80 12.93 -8.49
N THR A 27 2.56 13.90 -7.63
CA THR A 27 3.60 14.86 -7.27
C THR A 27 4.63 14.01 -6.54
N VAL A 28 5.84 13.97 -7.09
CA VAL A 28 7.00 13.39 -6.40
C VAL A 28 7.05 14.07 -5.04
N GLU A 29 6.43 13.46 -4.03
CA GLU A 29 6.45 13.97 -2.66
C GLU A 29 7.91 13.96 -2.24
N LYS A 30 8.42 15.14 -1.92
CA LYS A 30 9.78 15.23 -1.43
C LYS A 30 9.82 14.56 -0.06
N PRO A 31 10.73 13.62 0.18
CA PRO A 31 10.84 12.97 1.48
C PRO A 31 11.10 14.02 2.56
N GLN A 32 10.34 13.97 3.66
CA GLN A 32 10.47 14.90 4.78
C GLN A 32 11.75 14.62 5.58
N ASN A 33 12.08 13.34 5.80
CA ASN A 33 13.24 12.86 6.54
C ASN A 33 14.17 11.97 5.70
N GLY A 34 14.43 12.36 4.44
CA GLY A 34 15.13 11.53 3.46
C GLY A 34 16.48 10.98 3.92
N LYS A 35 17.25 11.70 4.75
CA LYS A 35 18.53 11.20 5.29
C LYS A 35 18.35 10.04 6.27
N LYS A 36 17.34 10.11 7.16
CA LYS A 36 17.04 9.04 8.13
C LYS A 36 16.53 7.80 7.40
N THR A 37 15.62 8.00 6.46
CA THR A 37 15.04 6.96 5.60
C THR A 37 16.10 6.26 4.78
N LEU A 38 17.00 7.01 4.13
CA LEU A 38 18.11 6.45 3.36
C LEU A 38 19.06 5.62 4.24
N LYS A 39 19.40 6.11 5.45
CA LYS A 39 20.23 5.37 6.40
C LYS A 39 19.58 4.04 6.80
N ARG A 40 18.26 4.04 7.04
CA ARG A 40 17.52 2.82 7.39
C ARG A 40 17.45 1.84 6.21
N LEU A 41 17.21 2.36 5.00
CA LEU A 41 17.24 1.57 3.78
C LEU A 41 18.61 0.93 3.58
N MET A 42 19.71 1.67 3.80
CA MET A 42 21.08 1.14 3.76
C MET A 42 21.31 0.02 4.78
N GLY A 43 20.56 -0.02 5.89
CA GLY A 43 20.60 -1.12 6.84
C GLY A 43 20.20 -2.47 6.22
N TYR A 44 19.22 -2.48 5.31
CA TYR A 44 18.83 -3.68 4.58
C TYR A 44 19.93 -4.17 3.64
N PHE A 45 20.72 -3.26 3.05
CA PHE A 45 21.89 -3.63 2.23
C PHE A 45 23.02 -4.22 3.05
N VAL A 46 23.27 -3.66 4.24
CA VAL A 46 24.34 -4.15 5.14
C VAL A 46 24.07 -5.59 5.59
N SER A 47 22.81 -6.05 5.60
CA SER A 47 22.50 -7.44 5.91
C SER A 47 23.03 -8.42 4.86
N GLU A 48 23.22 -7.98 3.61
CA GLU A 48 23.71 -8.77 2.47
C GLU A 48 25.18 -8.42 2.10
N LYS A 49 26.06 -8.21 3.11
CA LYS A 49 27.44 -7.70 2.94
C LYS A 49 28.26 -8.44 1.89
N LYS A 50 28.17 -9.78 1.87
CA LYS A 50 28.97 -10.62 0.94
C LYS A 50 28.57 -10.35 -0.50
N MET A 51 27.27 -10.28 -0.77
CA MET A 51 26.71 -10.04 -2.10
C MET A 51 27.02 -8.62 -2.58
N LEU A 52 26.89 -7.63 -1.69
CA LEU A 52 27.22 -6.25 -1.97
C LEU A 52 28.71 -6.09 -2.31
N PHE A 53 29.60 -6.72 -1.54
CA PHE A 53 31.05 -6.70 -1.82
C PHE A 53 31.38 -7.32 -3.18
N LEU A 54 30.79 -8.47 -3.49
CA LEU A 54 31.03 -9.14 -4.79
C LEU A 54 30.49 -8.31 -5.97
N LEU A 55 29.33 -7.65 -5.78
CA LEU A 55 28.77 -6.72 -6.76
C LEU A 55 29.72 -5.54 -7.01
N MET A 56 30.24 -4.91 -5.95
CA MET A 56 31.18 -3.80 -6.07
C MET A 56 32.48 -4.21 -6.74
N LEU A 57 33.00 -5.40 -6.44
CA LEU A 57 34.17 -5.94 -7.11
C LEU A 57 33.92 -6.14 -8.61
N ALA A 58 32.78 -6.71 -8.98
CA ALA A 58 32.40 -6.89 -10.38
C ALA A 58 32.30 -5.54 -11.11
N VAL A 59 31.68 -4.52 -10.49
CA VAL A 59 31.59 -3.15 -11.03
C VAL A 59 33.00 -2.56 -11.29
N VAL A 60 33.93 -2.70 -10.34
CA VAL A 60 35.30 -2.19 -10.49
C VAL A 60 36.01 -2.86 -11.68
N VAL A 61 35.86 -4.18 -11.83
CA VAL A 61 36.45 -4.92 -12.94
C VAL A 61 35.85 -4.48 -14.28
N VAL A 62 34.52 -4.37 -14.36
CA VAL A 62 33.82 -3.91 -15.58
C VAL A 62 34.29 -2.53 -15.99
N VAL A 63 34.35 -1.59 -15.03
CA VAL A 63 34.83 -0.23 -15.30
C VAL A 63 36.31 -0.20 -15.71
N ALA A 64 37.16 -0.96 -15.02
CA ALA A 64 38.58 -1.04 -15.37
C ALA A 64 38.79 -1.56 -16.82
N CYS A 65 38.05 -2.61 -17.21
CA CYS A 65 38.06 -3.11 -18.59
C CYS A 65 37.56 -2.06 -19.60
N SER A 66 36.45 -1.38 -19.28
CA SER A 66 35.87 -0.36 -20.15
C SER A 66 36.78 0.86 -20.34
N VAL A 67 37.46 1.30 -19.28
CA VAL A 67 38.36 2.46 -19.32
C VAL A 67 39.71 2.10 -19.96
N TYR A 68 40.15 0.87 -19.84
CA TYR A 68 41.44 0.45 -20.44
C TYR A 68 41.33 0.08 -21.92
N ALA A 69 40.19 -0.38 -22.40
CA ALA A 69 39.97 -0.79 -23.78
C ALA A 69 40.33 0.28 -24.84
N PRO A 70 39.98 1.59 -24.69
CA PRO A 70 40.37 2.61 -25.66
C PRO A 70 41.88 2.82 -25.77
N LYS A 71 42.65 2.60 -24.68
CA LYS A 71 44.10 2.65 -24.73
C LYS A 71 44.68 1.50 -25.56
N LEU A 72 44.15 0.29 -25.43
CA LEU A 72 44.56 -0.84 -26.27
C LEU A 72 44.21 -0.60 -27.74
N GLN A 73 43.04 -0.02 -27.99
CA GLN A 73 42.66 0.38 -29.35
C GLN A 73 43.63 1.42 -29.91
N SER A 74 44.09 2.40 -29.12
CA SER A 74 45.13 3.35 -29.49
C SER A 74 46.43 2.64 -29.89
N ASN A 75 46.90 1.72 -29.05
CA ASN A 75 48.13 0.97 -29.33
C ASN A 75 48.00 0.10 -30.59
N ALA A 76 46.84 -0.48 -30.87
CA ALA A 76 46.58 -1.24 -32.09
C ALA A 76 46.63 -0.34 -33.34
N ILE A 77 46.04 0.84 -33.28
CA ILE A 77 46.07 1.83 -34.38
C ILE A 77 47.52 2.29 -34.64
N ASP A 78 48.28 2.55 -33.58
CA ASP A 78 49.70 2.94 -33.70
C ASP A 78 50.54 1.84 -34.30
N ALA A 79 50.32 0.56 -33.95
CA ALA A 79 50.99 -0.59 -34.54
C ALA A 79 50.67 -0.72 -36.06
N ILE A 80 49.43 -0.46 -36.47
CA ILE A 80 49.03 -0.45 -37.89
C ILE A 80 49.71 0.70 -38.63
N ALA A 81 49.65 1.92 -38.06
CA ALA A 81 50.24 3.11 -38.66
C ALA A 81 51.78 2.97 -38.81
N GLY A 82 52.43 2.37 -37.83
CA GLY A 82 53.86 2.06 -37.84
C GLY A 82 54.24 0.79 -38.60
N ARG A 83 53.28 0.09 -39.27
CA ARG A 83 53.45 -1.20 -39.95
C ARG A 83 54.16 -2.29 -39.09
N GLN A 84 53.91 -2.27 -37.77
CA GLN A 84 54.48 -3.21 -36.79
C GLN A 84 53.57 -4.42 -36.58
N TRP A 85 53.48 -5.29 -37.58
CA TRP A 85 52.54 -6.43 -37.57
C TRP A 85 52.79 -7.41 -36.44
N ASP A 86 54.04 -7.57 -36.02
CA ASP A 86 54.47 -8.46 -34.91
C ASP A 86 53.84 -8.00 -33.56
N LYS A 87 53.62 -6.70 -33.39
CA LYS A 87 52.99 -6.15 -32.17
C LYS A 87 51.49 -6.12 -32.23
N LEU A 88 50.87 -6.14 -33.41
CA LEU A 88 49.44 -6.06 -33.59
C LEU A 88 48.74 -7.32 -33.06
N SER A 89 49.26 -8.50 -33.39
CA SER A 89 48.67 -9.79 -33.00
C SER A 89 48.50 -9.93 -31.47
N PRO A 90 49.50 -9.70 -30.62
CA PRO A 90 49.33 -9.80 -29.17
C PRO A 90 48.36 -8.73 -28.61
N ILE A 91 48.33 -7.50 -29.18
CA ILE A 91 47.38 -6.46 -28.74
C ILE A 91 45.94 -6.90 -29.01
N LEU A 92 45.67 -7.46 -30.19
CA LEU A 92 44.32 -7.95 -30.54
C LEU A 92 43.88 -9.11 -29.63
N ILE A 93 44.80 -10.04 -29.32
CA ILE A 93 44.48 -11.13 -28.37
C ILE A 93 44.13 -10.57 -26.99
N VAL A 94 44.91 -9.62 -26.46
CA VAL A 94 44.61 -8.97 -25.16
C VAL A 94 43.28 -8.23 -25.22
N MET A 95 42.94 -7.54 -26.32
CA MET A 95 41.65 -6.90 -26.49
C MET A 95 40.50 -7.89 -26.42
N VAL A 96 40.59 -9.03 -27.12
CA VAL A 96 39.56 -10.09 -27.06
C VAL A 96 39.40 -10.62 -25.65
N ILE A 97 40.48 -10.88 -24.94
CA ILE A 97 40.43 -11.34 -23.54
C ILE A 97 39.74 -10.32 -22.65
N ILE A 98 40.09 -9.03 -22.77
CA ILE A 98 39.45 -7.95 -21.97
C ILE A 98 37.97 -7.84 -22.27
N TYR A 99 37.52 -7.93 -23.54
CA TYR A 99 36.11 -7.90 -23.88
C TYR A 99 35.34 -9.12 -23.37
N ILE A 100 35.99 -10.32 -23.38
CA ILE A 100 35.39 -11.53 -22.78
C ILE A 100 35.23 -11.36 -21.27
N ILE A 101 36.26 -10.88 -20.56
CA ILE A 101 36.21 -10.61 -19.12
C ILE A 101 35.14 -9.56 -18.82
N HIS A 102 35.11 -8.47 -19.58
CA HIS A 102 34.08 -7.42 -19.44
C HIS A 102 32.67 -8.00 -19.57
N SER A 103 32.42 -8.82 -20.61
CA SER A 103 31.10 -9.44 -20.85
C SER A 103 30.68 -10.37 -19.72
N ILE A 104 31.59 -11.25 -19.27
CA ILE A 104 31.34 -12.18 -18.16
C ILE A 104 31.06 -11.40 -16.86
N CYS A 105 31.91 -10.40 -16.55
CA CYS A 105 31.74 -9.60 -15.34
C CYS A 105 30.43 -8.75 -15.38
N THR A 106 30.04 -8.23 -16.55
CA THR A 106 28.76 -7.51 -16.73
C THR A 106 27.58 -8.43 -16.49
N TYR A 107 27.63 -9.68 -16.99
CA TYR A 107 26.58 -10.68 -16.70
C TYR A 107 26.49 -10.99 -15.20
N ILE A 108 27.64 -11.22 -14.55
CA ILE A 108 27.71 -11.47 -13.10
C ILE A 108 27.19 -10.27 -12.32
N GLN A 109 27.56 -9.05 -12.69
CA GLN A 109 27.07 -7.81 -12.08
C GLN A 109 25.55 -7.70 -12.17
N SER A 110 24.97 -7.93 -13.36
CA SER A 110 23.52 -7.88 -13.57
C SER A 110 22.80 -8.92 -12.75
N LYS A 111 23.30 -10.17 -12.72
CA LYS A 111 22.74 -11.25 -11.91
C LYS A 111 22.79 -10.94 -10.40
N LEU A 112 23.95 -10.51 -9.90
CA LEU A 112 24.12 -10.15 -8.49
C LEU A 112 23.22 -8.98 -8.08
N SER A 113 23.10 -7.96 -8.94
CA SER A 113 22.22 -6.80 -8.71
C SER A 113 20.76 -7.24 -8.60
N ALA A 114 20.29 -8.09 -9.51
CA ALA A 114 18.92 -8.59 -9.49
C ALA A 114 18.62 -9.44 -8.23
N VAL A 115 19.52 -10.38 -7.88
CA VAL A 115 19.33 -11.24 -6.70
C VAL A 115 19.38 -10.43 -5.42
N LEU A 116 20.32 -9.49 -5.29
CA LEU A 116 20.44 -8.59 -4.13
C LEU A 116 19.17 -7.76 -3.95
N SER A 117 18.65 -7.17 -5.02
CA SER A 117 17.41 -6.40 -4.98
C SER A 117 16.22 -7.25 -4.53
N GLN A 118 16.04 -8.44 -5.12
CA GLN A 118 14.93 -9.32 -4.77
C GLN A 118 15.00 -9.81 -3.30
N ASN A 119 16.18 -10.09 -2.78
CA ASN A 119 16.37 -10.48 -1.39
C ASN A 119 15.96 -9.35 -0.42
N ILE A 120 16.41 -8.11 -0.71
CA ILE A 120 16.06 -6.93 0.10
C ILE A 120 14.55 -6.70 0.07
N VAL A 121 13.95 -6.73 -1.11
CA VAL A 121 12.51 -6.49 -1.31
C VAL A 121 11.65 -7.57 -0.64
N SER A 122 12.03 -8.84 -0.81
CA SER A 122 11.34 -9.95 -0.13
C SER A 122 11.36 -9.79 1.39
N ARG A 123 12.49 -9.37 1.94
CA ARG A 123 12.62 -9.10 3.38
C ARG A 123 11.76 -7.91 3.81
N MET A 124 11.80 -6.80 3.06
CA MET A 124 10.96 -5.62 3.35
C MET A 124 9.46 -5.95 3.28
N ARG A 125 9.03 -6.73 2.27
CA ARG A 125 7.64 -7.18 2.17
C ARG A 125 7.23 -8.04 3.38
N LYS A 126 8.10 -8.95 3.80
CA LYS A 126 7.85 -9.80 4.96
C LYS A 126 7.75 -8.97 6.24
N ASP A 127 8.68 -8.06 6.47
CA ASP A 127 8.70 -7.21 7.65
C ASP A 127 7.47 -6.29 7.68
N LEU A 128 7.11 -5.67 6.54
CA LEU A 128 5.92 -4.83 6.42
C LEU A 128 4.63 -5.64 6.66
N PHE A 129 4.51 -6.83 6.06
CA PHE A 129 3.33 -7.68 6.22
C PHE A 129 3.14 -8.12 7.68
N LEU A 130 4.23 -8.53 8.34
CA LEU A 130 4.20 -8.90 9.75
C LEU A 130 3.74 -7.73 10.65
N ASN A 131 4.15 -6.51 10.31
CA ASN A 131 3.67 -5.32 11.03
C ASN A 131 2.18 -5.07 10.74
N ILE A 132 1.74 -5.08 9.47
CA ILE A 132 0.33 -4.84 9.10
C ILE A 132 -0.62 -5.78 9.82
N VAL A 133 -0.30 -7.08 9.90
CA VAL A 133 -1.15 -8.08 10.56
C VAL A 133 -1.24 -7.86 12.09
N ASN A 134 -0.27 -7.18 12.68
CA ASN A 134 -0.23 -6.88 14.11
C ASN A 134 -0.56 -5.40 14.44
N LEU A 135 -0.99 -4.60 13.45
CA LEU A 135 -1.45 -3.23 13.71
C LEU A 135 -2.78 -3.23 14.47
N PRO A 136 -3.00 -2.23 15.34
CA PRO A 136 -4.29 -2.05 15.98
C PRO A 136 -5.37 -1.70 14.95
N ILE A 137 -6.59 -2.17 15.15
CA ILE A 137 -7.74 -1.91 14.26
C ILE A 137 -7.95 -0.41 14.07
N ARG A 138 -7.69 0.41 15.09
CA ARG A 138 -7.73 1.87 15.00
C ARG A 138 -6.92 2.44 13.82
N TYR A 139 -5.76 1.84 13.54
CA TYR A 139 -4.93 2.29 12.40
C TYR A 139 -5.58 1.92 11.06
N LEU A 140 -6.13 0.70 10.96
CA LEU A 140 -6.79 0.22 9.75
C LEU A 140 -8.07 1.01 9.45
N ASP A 141 -8.84 1.37 10.48
CA ASP A 141 -10.05 2.19 10.34
C ASP A 141 -9.75 3.65 9.96
N ALA A 142 -8.59 4.17 10.41
CA ALA A 142 -8.15 5.53 10.10
C ALA A 142 -7.53 5.68 8.70
N ASN A 143 -7.07 4.59 8.08
CA ASN A 143 -6.37 4.58 6.80
C ASN A 143 -7.12 3.76 5.76
N SER A 144 -7.12 4.20 4.49
CA SER A 144 -7.79 3.44 3.44
C SER A 144 -7.03 2.14 3.13
N HIS A 145 -7.76 1.05 2.92
CA HIS A 145 -7.18 -0.24 2.51
C HIS A 145 -6.33 -0.11 1.23
N GLY A 146 -6.78 0.73 0.28
CA GLY A 146 -6.05 1.00 -0.95
C GLY A 146 -4.68 1.68 -0.73
N ASP A 147 -4.56 2.55 0.29
CA ASP A 147 -3.28 3.17 0.64
C ASP A 147 -2.30 2.14 1.21
N ILE A 148 -2.75 1.29 2.12
CA ILE A 148 -1.94 0.21 2.70
C ILE A 148 -1.49 -0.78 1.62
N MET A 149 -2.40 -1.17 0.71
CA MET A 149 -2.07 -2.04 -0.42
C MET A 149 -1.08 -1.38 -1.38
N SER A 150 -1.23 -0.08 -1.66
CA SER A 150 -0.28 0.67 -2.50
C SER A 150 1.12 0.74 -1.89
N ARG A 151 1.23 0.88 -0.56
CA ARG A 151 2.53 0.82 0.15
C ARG A 151 3.18 -0.55 0.02
N MET A 152 2.39 -1.62 0.08
CA MET A 152 2.85 -3.01 0.00
C MET A 152 3.25 -3.45 -1.41
N THR A 153 2.61 -2.88 -2.44
CA THR A 153 2.86 -3.20 -3.85
C THR A 153 3.73 -2.15 -4.53
N ASN A 154 3.17 -0.95 -4.76
CA ASN A 154 3.79 0.07 -5.60
C ASN A 154 5.04 0.70 -4.95
N ASP A 155 4.98 1.05 -3.65
CA ASP A 155 6.11 1.68 -2.98
C ASP A 155 7.29 0.73 -2.84
N ILE A 156 7.04 -0.52 -2.47
CA ILE A 156 8.11 -1.53 -2.41
C ILE A 156 8.66 -1.85 -3.80
N GLU A 157 7.83 -1.88 -4.85
CA GLU A 157 8.31 -2.10 -6.22
C GLU A 157 9.18 -0.93 -6.72
N ASN A 158 8.80 0.31 -6.41
CA ASN A 158 9.62 1.48 -6.71
C ASN A 158 10.99 1.43 -6.00
N ILE A 159 11.02 0.94 -4.75
CA ILE A 159 12.28 0.68 -4.04
C ILE A 159 13.09 -0.39 -4.76
N SER A 160 12.44 -1.50 -5.17
CA SER A 160 13.07 -2.62 -5.89
C SER A 160 13.78 -2.18 -7.15
N THR A 161 13.05 -1.50 -8.03
CA THR A 161 13.58 -1.04 -9.33
C THR A 161 14.72 -0.05 -9.16
N THR A 162 14.57 0.90 -8.22
CA THR A 162 15.62 1.87 -7.92
C THR A 162 16.87 1.19 -7.35
N VAL A 163 16.71 0.25 -6.43
CA VAL A 163 17.82 -0.48 -5.82
C VAL A 163 18.58 -1.29 -6.86
N SER A 164 17.89 -2.06 -7.71
CA SER A 164 18.54 -2.94 -8.68
C SER A 164 19.29 -2.17 -9.77
N GLN A 165 18.72 -1.07 -10.25
CA GLN A 165 19.28 -0.30 -11.36
C GLN A 165 20.21 0.82 -10.91
N SER A 166 19.79 1.59 -9.89
CA SER A 166 20.48 2.83 -9.54
C SER A 166 21.80 2.61 -8.80
N MET A 167 21.91 1.60 -7.93
CA MET A 167 23.14 1.37 -7.16
C MET A 167 24.33 1.03 -8.08
N SER A 168 24.16 0.03 -8.95
CA SER A 168 25.21 -0.39 -9.86
C SER A 168 25.59 0.71 -10.86
N SER A 169 24.58 1.38 -11.44
CA SER A 169 24.80 2.45 -12.42
C SER A 169 25.46 3.69 -11.79
N LEU A 170 25.11 4.03 -10.55
CA LEU A 170 25.70 5.17 -9.85
C LEU A 170 27.19 4.95 -9.59
N PHE A 171 27.57 3.78 -9.04
CA PHE A 171 28.96 3.44 -8.79
C PHE A 171 29.74 3.30 -10.09
N SER A 172 29.20 2.59 -11.09
CA SER A 172 29.82 2.42 -12.41
C SER A 172 30.00 3.78 -13.09
N GLY A 173 28.99 4.65 -13.09
CA GLY A 173 29.07 5.97 -13.70
C GLY A 173 30.15 6.86 -13.08
N ILE A 174 30.20 6.94 -11.74
CA ILE A 174 31.21 7.73 -11.03
C ILE A 174 32.62 7.19 -11.32
N LEU A 175 32.84 5.87 -11.22
CA LEU A 175 34.11 5.25 -11.46
C LEU A 175 34.56 5.41 -12.93
N THR A 176 33.61 5.31 -13.90
CA THR A 176 33.87 5.53 -15.32
C THR A 176 34.33 6.95 -15.57
N VAL A 177 33.64 7.95 -15.03
CA VAL A 177 34.04 9.36 -15.18
C VAL A 177 35.44 9.59 -14.61
N ILE A 178 35.71 9.14 -13.38
CA ILE A 178 37.03 9.28 -12.73
C ILE A 178 38.10 8.55 -13.55
N GLY A 179 37.85 7.29 -13.92
CA GLY A 179 38.80 6.47 -14.67
C GLY A 179 39.13 7.06 -16.05
N THR A 180 38.12 7.57 -16.75
CA THR A 180 38.27 8.22 -18.06
C THR A 180 39.11 9.49 -17.94
N VAL A 181 38.84 10.36 -16.93
CA VAL A 181 39.68 11.55 -16.68
C VAL A 181 41.13 11.19 -16.41
N VAL A 182 41.36 10.21 -15.53
CA VAL A 182 42.71 9.74 -15.21
C VAL A 182 43.45 9.27 -16.45
N MET A 183 42.80 8.46 -17.31
CA MET A 183 43.40 7.97 -18.55
C MET A 183 43.68 9.07 -19.57
N MET A 184 42.74 10.05 -19.71
CA MET A 184 42.98 11.19 -20.61
C MET A 184 44.16 12.05 -20.16
N VAL A 185 44.26 12.33 -18.85
CA VAL A 185 45.38 13.10 -18.30
C VAL A 185 46.70 12.32 -18.45
N ALA A 186 46.69 10.99 -18.23
CA ALA A 186 47.86 10.13 -18.37
C ALA A 186 48.35 10.04 -19.83
N LEU A 187 47.46 10.11 -20.83
CA LEU A 187 47.83 10.05 -22.25
C LEU A 187 48.31 11.40 -22.79
N CYS A 188 47.59 12.47 -22.58
CA CYS A 188 47.98 13.83 -22.99
C CYS A 188 47.24 14.90 -22.16
N PRO A 189 47.88 15.56 -21.16
CA PRO A 189 47.23 16.57 -20.33
C PRO A 189 46.71 17.78 -21.11
N ARG A 190 47.40 18.18 -22.19
CA ARG A 190 46.99 19.33 -23.02
C ARG A 190 45.68 19.05 -23.76
N LEU A 191 45.57 17.85 -24.36
CA LEU A 191 44.34 17.46 -25.07
C LEU A 191 43.19 17.15 -24.09
N ALA A 192 43.49 16.64 -22.88
CA ALA A 192 42.53 16.46 -21.80
C ALA A 192 41.91 17.80 -21.36
N ALA A 193 42.72 18.86 -21.20
CA ALA A 193 42.20 20.20 -20.87
C ALA A 193 41.26 20.75 -21.96
N LEU A 194 41.60 20.55 -23.25
CA LEU A 194 40.70 20.94 -24.35
C LEU A 194 39.38 20.14 -24.34
N SER A 195 39.46 18.86 -24.01
CA SER A 195 38.27 18.01 -23.91
C SER A 195 37.35 18.42 -22.77
N CYS A 196 37.81 19.13 -21.74
CA CYS A 196 36.95 19.69 -20.70
C CYS A 196 35.92 20.67 -21.26
N VAL A 197 36.21 21.34 -22.39
CA VAL A 197 35.23 22.23 -23.06
C VAL A 197 33.97 21.45 -23.48
N THR A 198 34.14 20.24 -24.01
CA THR A 198 33.01 19.38 -24.40
C THR A 198 32.18 18.93 -23.20
N VAL A 199 32.84 18.62 -22.06
CA VAL A 199 32.18 18.26 -20.81
C VAL A 199 31.32 19.44 -20.28
N ILE A 200 31.90 20.66 -20.29
CA ILE A 200 31.18 21.86 -19.88
C ILE A 200 29.96 22.09 -20.81
N LEU A 201 30.13 21.96 -22.13
CA LEU A 201 29.08 22.11 -23.10
C LEU A 201 27.95 21.08 -22.88
N THR A 202 28.33 19.82 -22.61
CA THR A 202 27.37 18.74 -22.24
C THR A 202 26.57 19.12 -20.97
N ILE A 203 27.25 19.55 -19.91
CA ILE A 203 26.58 19.92 -18.65
C ILE A 203 25.63 21.10 -18.85
N VAL A 204 26.04 22.11 -19.61
CA VAL A 204 25.20 23.28 -19.91
C VAL A 204 23.96 22.88 -20.74
N ALA A 205 24.16 22.12 -21.82
CA ALA A 205 23.08 21.65 -22.67
C ALA A 205 22.07 20.78 -21.90
N THR A 206 22.57 19.81 -21.12
CA THR A 206 21.73 18.95 -20.27
C THR A 206 20.96 19.79 -19.23
N LYS A 207 21.59 20.76 -18.58
CA LYS A 207 20.93 21.60 -17.57
C LYS A 207 19.81 22.47 -18.16
N LEU A 208 20.06 23.09 -19.30
CA LEU A 208 19.09 23.93 -19.99
C LEU A 208 17.88 23.11 -20.45
N LEU A 209 18.15 22.02 -21.17
CA LEU A 209 17.10 21.16 -21.71
C LEU A 209 16.28 20.48 -20.61
N SER A 210 16.92 19.96 -19.57
CA SER A 210 16.25 19.33 -18.44
C SER A 210 15.39 20.33 -17.62
N LYS A 211 15.76 21.62 -17.59
CA LYS A 211 14.92 22.66 -16.96
C LYS A 211 13.63 22.88 -17.76
N ALA A 212 13.73 23.00 -19.08
CA ALA A 212 12.57 23.15 -19.96
C ALA A 212 11.67 21.92 -19.91
N MET A 213 12.26 20.72 -20.04
CA MET A 213 11.55 19.45 -19.94
C MET A 213 10.75 19.34 -18.64
N ARG A 214 11.38 19.57 -17.48
CA ARG A 214 10.70 19.48 -16.18
C ARG A 214 9.48 20.38 -16.07
N PHE A 215 9.53 21.57 -16.66
CA PHE A 215 8.41 22.50 -16.65
C PHE A 215 7.21 21.94 -17.42
N PHE A 216 7.43 21.48 -18.66
CA PHE A 216 6.36 21.00 -19.53
C PHE A 216 5.85 19.62 -19.08
N PHE A 217 6.72 18.70 -18.63
CA PHE A 217 6.30 17.41 -18.07
C PHE A 217 5.45 17.59 -16.80
N LYS A 218 5.83 18.54 -15.92
CA LYS A 218 5.00 18.86 -14.74
C LYS A 218 3.64 19.42 -15.14
N LYS A 219 3.59 20.34 -16.13
CA LYS A 219 2.32 20.89 -16.63
C LYS A 219 1.45 19.80 -17.23
N ARG A 220 2.02 18.93 -18.10
CA ARG A 220 1.35 17.75 -18.67
C ARG A 220 0.74 16.85 -17.58
N GLN A 221 1.51 16.57 -16.53
CA GLN A 221 1.05 15.71 -15.42
C GLN A 221 -0.13 16.32 -14.65
N VAL A 222 -0.15 17.63 -14.46
CA VAL A 222 -1.27 18.33 -13.81
C VAL A 222 -2.54 18.22 -14.67
N ILE A 223 -2.43 18.48 -15.98
CA ILE A 223 -3.57 18.40 -16.89
C ILE A 223 -4.07 16.94 -17.02
N LEU A 224 -3.16 15.97 -17.08
CA LEU A 224 -3.53 14.54 -17.07
C LEU A 224 -4.28 14.16 -15.79
N GLY A 225 -3.87 14.71 -14.65
CA GLY A 225 -4.59 14.52 -13.37
C GLY A 225 -6.01 15.10 -13.42
N GLN A 226 -6.20 16.26 -14.06
CA GLN A 226 -7.52 16.87 -14.25
C GLN A 226 -8.39 15.99 -15.17
N LEU A 227 -7.83 15.52 -16.29
CA LEU A 227 -8.53 14.65 -17.23
C LEU A 227 -9.00 13.36 -16.55
N ASN A 228 -8.11 12.70 -15.79
CA ASN A 228 -8.46 11.49 -15.06
C ASN A 228 -9.54 11.76 -14.00
N GLY A 229 -9.49 12.90 -13.30
CA GLY A 229 -10.54 13.32 -12.37
C GLY A 229 -11.90 13.50 -13.04
N ASN A 230 -11.94 14.12 -14.21
CA ASN A 230 -13.17 14.29 -15.00
C ASN A 230 -13.75 12.94 -15.44
N VAL A 231 -12.88 12.00 -15.88
CA VAL A 231 -13.31 10.64 -16.27
C VAL A 231 -13.85 9.87 -15.06
N GLU A 232 -13.18 9.91 -13.92
CA GLU A 232 -13.62 9.25 -12.67
C GLU A 232 -14.98 9.80 -12.22
N GLU A 233 -15.16 11.13 -12.24
CA GLU A 233 -16.42 11.79 -11.88
C GLU A 233 -17.56 11.39 -12.84
N MET A 234 -17.27 11.34 -14.14
CA MET A 234 -18.25 10.94 -15.16
C MET A 234 -18.65 9.46 -14.99
N VAL A 235 -17.68 8.55 -14.80
CA VAL A 235 -17.96 7.12 -14.64
C VAL A 235 -18.76 6.87 -13.35
N THR A 236 -18.38 7.51 -12.24
CA THR A 236 -19.09 7.39 -10.95
C THR A 236 -20.49 7.99 -11.04
N GLY A 237 -20.62 9.15 -11.69
CA GLY A 237 -21.87 9.89 -11.89
C GLY A 237 -22.66 9.51 -13.14
N TYR A 238 -22.29 8.43 -13.86
CA TYR A 238 -22.85 8.10 -15.19
C TYR A 238 -24.38 8.08 -15.24
N ARG A 239 -25.01 7.42 -14.26
CA ARG A 239 -26.48 7.37 -14.17
C ARG A 239 -27.11 8.77 -14.07
N THR A 240 -26.48 9.66 -13.32
CA THR A 240 -26.91 11.06 -13.17
C THR A 240 -26.74 11.83 -14.48
N VAL A 241 -25.59 11.68 -15.14
CA VAL A 241 -25.31 12.31 -16.44
C VAL A 241 -26.37 11.93 -17.48
N VAL A 242 -26.71 10.63 -17.55
CA VAL A 242 -27.74 10.13 -18.47
C VAL A 242 -29.13 10.61 -18.08
N ALA A 243 -29.48 10.54 -16.78
CA ALA A 243 -30.81 10.95 -16.28
C ALA A 243 -31.13 12.43 -16.57
N TYR A 244 -30.09 13.28 -16.57
CA TYR A 244 -30.24 14.73 -16.86
C TYR A 244 -29.87 15.11 -18.28
N ASN A 245 -29.62 14.15 -19.19
CA ASN A 245 -29.26 14.35 -20.59
C ASN A 245 -28.08 15.33 -20.81
N ARG A 246 -27.02 15.16 -19.98
CA ARG A 246 -25.85 16.06 -19.96
C ARG A 246 -24.61 15.47 -20.67
N GLN A 247 -24.75 14.40 -21.47
CA GLN A 247 -23.64 13.71 -22.13
C GLN A 247 -22.81 14.66 -22.99
N ASN A 248 -23.47 15.49 -23.82
CA ASN A 248 -22.77 16.43 -24.71
C ASN A 248 -21.96 17.49 -23.94
N ALA A 249 -22.44 17.94 -22.77
CA ALA A 249 -21.70 18.87 -21.96
C ALA A 249 -20.43 18.23 -21.37
N VAL A 250 -20.54 16.98 -20.89
CA VAL A 250 -19.39 16.23 -20.36
C VAL A 250 -18.35 15.94 -21.44
N VAL A 251 -18.79 15.61 -22.67
CA VAL A 251 -17.89 15.42 -23.82
C VAL A 251 -17.14 16.71 -24.17
N ASN A 252 -17.83 17.85 -24.21
CA ASN A 252 -17.19 19.14 -24.49
C ASN A 252 -16.14 19.50 -23.40
N ASP A 253 -16.45 19.24 -22.11
CA ASP A 253 -15.51 19.49 -21.03
C ASP A 253 -14.28 18.58 -21.12
N PHE A 254 -14.49 17.30 -21.48
CA PHE A 254 -13.41 16.36 -21.75
C PHE A 254 -12.52 16.81 -22.92
N ASP A 255 -13.12 17.22 -24.04
CA ASP A 255 -12.42 17.65 -25.25
C ASP A 255 -11.55 18.87 -24.97
N ASN A 256 -12.05 19.87 -24.21
CA ASN A 256 -11.29 21.05 -23.83
C ASN A 256 -10.01 20.70 -23.06
N VAL A 257 -10.12 19.80 -22.05
CA VAL A 257 -8.97 19.36 -21.25
C VAL A 257 -8.03 18.47 -22.06
N SER A 258 -8.58 17.60 -22.94
CA SER A 258 -7.82 16.73 -23.84
C SER A 258 -7.01 17.54 -24.86
N ASP A 259 -7.59 18.61 -25.42
CA ASP A 259 -6.89 19.50 -26.33
C ASP A 259 -5.74 20.25 -25.66
N GLU A 260 -5.93 20.73 -24.42
CA GLU A 260 -4.85 21.34 -23.66
C GLU A 260 -3.75 20.30 -23.34
N LEU A 261 -4.13 19.08 -22.94
CA LEU A 261 -3.20 17.98 -22.71
C LEU A 261 -2.37 17.66 -23.96
N THR A 262 -3.04 17.63 -25.13
CA THR A 262 -2.39 17.38 -26.43
C THR A 262 -1.37 18.46 -26.76
N ARG A 263 -1.74 19.74 -26.65
CA ARG A 263 -0.80 20.86 -26.93
C ARG A 263 0.44 20.83 -26.02
N VAL A 264 0.22 20.64 -24.73
CA VAL A 264 1.34 20.57 -23.76
C VAL A 264 2.13 19.28 -23.94
N GLY A 265 1.44 18.18 -24.29
CA GLY A 265 2.04 16.89 -24.57
C GLY A 265 2.99 16.94 -25.76
N ILE A 266 2.59 17.55 -26.88
CA ILE A 266 3.44 17.72 -28.05
C ILE A 266 4.75 18.44 -27.69
N ILE A 267 4.66 19.55 -26.95
CA ILE A 267 5.86 20.30 -26.54
C ILE A 267 6.75 19.45 -25.62
N ALA A 268 6.15 18.75 -24.67
CA ALA A 268 6.86 17.88 -23.76
C ALA A 268 7.60 16.75 -24.50
N GLU A 269 6.94 16.11 -25.47
CA GLU A 269 7.53 15.03 -26.29
C GLU A 269 8.63 15.57 -27.23
N ILE A 270 8.45 16.74 -27.87
CA ILE A 270 9.50 17.37 -28.68
C ILE A 270 10.74 17.66 -27.82
N LEU A 271 10.56 18.25 -26.63
CA LEU A 271 11.66 18.53 -25.73
C LEU A 271 12.34 17.24 -25.22
N GLY A 272 11.54 16.21 -24.88
CA GLY A 272 12.04 14.91 -24.47
C GLY A 272 12.84 14.22 -25.58
N GLY A 273 12.28 14.18 -26.78
CA GLY A 273 12.92 13.57 -27.95
C GLY A 273 14.13 14.34 -28.48
N SER A 274 14.22 15.65 -28.20
CA SER A 274 15.37 16.46 -28.66
C SER A 274 16.64 16.26 -27.84
N MET A 275 16.57 15.58 -26.67
CA MET A 275 17.76 15.32 -25.84
C MET A 275 18.85 14.55 -26.60
N GLY A 276 18.48 13.46 -27.28
CA GLY A 276 19.41 12.65 -28.09
C GLY A 276 20.09 13.46 -29.21
N PRO A 277 19.35 14.10 -30.11
CA PRO A 277 19.89 14.96 -31.17
C PRO A 277 20.81 16.07 -30.63
N VAL A 278 20.43 16.77 -29.57
CA VAL A 278 21.27 17.83 -28.96
C VAL A 278 22.58 17.25 -28.44
N MET A 279 22.54 16.11 -27.74
CA MET A 279 23.76 15.45 -27.27
C MET A 279 24.65 14.96 -28.42
N ASN A 280 24.06 14.51 -29.54
CA ASN A 280 24.84 14.15 -30.74
C ASN A 280 25.53 15.38 -31.34
N VAL A 281 24.91 16.55 -31.38
CA VAL A 281 25.57 17.79 -31.81
C VAL A 281 26.75 18.13 -30.90
N VAL A 282 26.55 18.08 -29.57
CA VAL A 282 27.61 18.33 -28.59
C VAL A 282 28.77 17.36 -28.76
N ASN A 283 28.48 16.06 -28.93
CA ASN A 283 29.49 15.04 -29.16
C ASN A 283 30.27 15.26 -30.48
N ASN A 284 29.58 15.68 -31.56
CA ASN A 284 30.22 15.99 -32.82
C ASN A 284 31.10 17.24 -32.76
N VAL A 285 30.67 18.28 -32.02
CA VAL A 285 31.52 19.44 -31.73
C VAL A 285 32.79 18.99 -30.97
N GLY A 286 32.61 18.13 -29.97
CA GLY A 286 33.75 17.53 -29.24
C GLY A 286 34.67 16.74 -30.16
N PHE A 287 34.11 15.92 -31.06
CA PHE A 287 34.89 15.22 -32.06
C PHE A 287 35.74 16.17 -32.94
N VAL A 288 35.12 17.26 -33.46
CA VAL A 288 35.83 18.25 -34.29
C VAL A 288 36.99 18.90 -33.50
N ILE A 289 36.76 19.30 -32.24
CA ILE A 289 37.80 19.88 -31.37
C ILE A 289 38.96 18.89 -31.18
N ILE A 290 38.67 17.63 -30.81
CA ILE A 290 39.67 16.60 -30.59
C ILE A 290 40.41 16.26 -31.89
N ALA A 291 39.73 16.17 -33.03
CA ALA A 291 40.36 15.87 -34.32
C ALA A 291 41.26 17.02 -34.78
N ALA A 292 40.81 18.28 -34.66
CA ALA A 292 41.59 19.45 -35.08
C ALA A 292 42.87 19.63 -34.23
N PHE A 293 42.72 19.71 -32.92
CA PHE A 293 43.84 19.93 -32.01
C PHE A 293 44.70 18.67 -31.85
N GLY A 294 44.09 17.48 -31.84
CA GLY A 294 44.78 16.20 -31.84
C GLY A 294 45.61 16.01 -33.09
N GLY A 295 45.07 16.36 -34.28
CA GLY A 295 45.76 16.36 -35.55
C GLY A 295 46.97 17.33 -35.53
N TYR A 296 46.75 18.55 -35.03
CA TYR A 296 47.86 19.52 -34.85
C TYR A 296 48.96 18.98 -33.94
N PHE A 297 48.62 18.37 -32.81
CA PHE A 297 49.61 17.75 -31.91
C PHE A 297 50.31 16.51 -32.53
N ALA A 298 49.62 15.75 -33.37
CA ALA A 298 50.19 14.59 -34.06
C ALA A 298 51.19 15.02 -35.14
N ILE A 299 50.87 16.06 -35.94
CA ILE A 299 51.80 16.61 -36.94
C ILE A 299 53.06 17.14 -36.28
N ASN A 300 52.97 17.72 -35.09
CA ASN A 300 54.13 18.18 -34.33
C ASN A 300 54.79 17.07 -33.49
N ASN A 301 54.48 15.79 -33.73
CA ASN A 301 55.02 14.62 -33.02
C ASN A 301 54.87 14.65 -31.48
N ILE A 302 53.85 15.37 -30.97
CA ILE A 302 53.57 15.43 -29.54
C ILE A 302 52.79 14.19 -29.08
N ILE A 303 51.90 13.68 -29.92
CA ILE A 303 51.08 12.49 -29.66
C ILE A 303 51.02 11.61 -30.90
N SER A 304 50.67 10.30 -30.71
CA SER A 304 50.44 9.37 -31.82
C SER A 304 49.02 9.49 -32.37
N ILE A 305 48.77 8.96 -33.58
CA ILE A 305 47.44 8.90 -34.21
C ILE A 305 46.47 8.07 -33.36
N GLY A 306 46.98 6.98 -32.75
CA GLY A 306 46.17 6.14 -31.87
C GLY A 306 45.65 6.89 -30.65
N VAL A 307 46.41 7.84 -30.09
CA VAL A 307 45.97 8.67 -28.97
C VAL A 307 44.75 9.51 -29.34
N ILE A 308 44.71 10.05 -30.58
CA ILE A 308 43.52 10.80 -31.06
C ILE A 308 42.27 9.91 -31.03
N SER A 309 42.42 8.67 -31.54
CA SER A 309 41.31 7.70 -31.53
C SER A 309 40.83 7.38 -30.09
N ALA A 310 41.75 7.17 -29.14
CA ALA A 310 41.40 6.94 -27.74
C ALA A 310 40.64 8.13 -27.14
N PHE A 311 41.07 9.37 -27.40
CA PHE A 311 40.40 10.58 -26.93
C PHE A 311 38.98 10.74 -27.46
N ILE A 312 38.74 10.39 -28.73
CA ILE A 312 37.40 10.39 -29.35
C ILE A 312 36.47 9.42 -28.59
N VAL A 313 36.96 8.22 -28.25
CA VAL A 313 36.19 7.22 -27.50
C VAL A 313 35.94 7.71 -26.06
N TYR A 314 36.97 8.23 -25.39
CA TYR A 314 36.83 8.76 -24.03
C TYR A 314 35.87 9.94 -23.96
N ALA A 315 35.90 10.86 -24.92
CA ALA A 315 34.96 11.98 -24.97
C ALA A 315 33.51 11.51 -25.06
N ARG A 316 33.23 10.47 -25.83
CA ARG A 316 31.88 9.87 -25.92
C ARG A 316 31.46 9.15 -24.64
N GLN A 317 32.41 8.60 -23.88
CA GLN A 317 32.13 7.92 -22.62
C GLN A 317 31.72 8.86 -21.48
N PHE A 318 31.90 10.19 -21.62
CA PHE A 318 31.49 11.16 -20.60
C PHE A 318 29.99 11.49 -20.62
N GLY A 319 29.41 11.59 -21.79
CA GLY A 319 28.02 12.06 -21.91
C GLY A 319 27.02 11.13 -21.22
N ARG A 320 27.13 9.85 -21.48
CA ARG A 320 26.19 8.83 -21.00
C ARG A 320 26.09 8.74 -19.45
N PRO A 321 27.21 8.63 -18.69
CA PRO A 321 27.14 8.58 -17.22
C PRO A 321 26.52 9.84 -16.59
N ILE A 322 26.74 11.02 -17.18
CA ILE A 322 26.18 12.28 -16.67
C ILE A 322 24.66 12.28 -16.80
N ASP A 323 24.13 11.84 -17.94
CA ASP A 323 22.69 11.72 -18.16
C ASP A 323 22.06 10.66 -17.24
N GLU A 324 22.71 9.51 -17.10
CA GLU A 324 22.27 8.44 -16.20
C GLU A 324 22.25 8.90 -14.73
N LEU A 325 23.26 9.62 -14.26
CA LEU A 325 23.30 10.19 -12.90
C LEU A 325 22.16 11.17 -12.63
N ALA A 326 21.80 11.99 -13.63
CA ALA A 326 20.69 12.91 -13.51
C ALA A 326 19.34 12.20 -13.37
N GLN A 327 19.15 11.10 -14.11
CA GLN A 327 17.93 10.27 -14.04
C GLN A 327 17.85 9.50 -12.71
N ILE A 328 18.96 8.91 -12.28
CA ILE A 328 19.09 8.15 -11.03
C ILE A 328 18.72 9.02 -9.81
N TYR A 329 19.09 10.30 -9.82
CA TYR A 329 18.74 11.21 -8.73
C TYR A 329 17.21 11.31 -8.52
N GLY A 330 16.46 11.41 -9.62
CA GLY A 330 14.99 11.41 -9.56
C GLY A 330 14.41 10.08 -9.05
N GLN A 331 14.96 8.96 -9.53
CA GLN A 331 14.53 7.63 -9.09
C GLN A 331 14.80 7.41 -7.60
N ILE A 332 15.96 7.81 -7.11
CA ILE A 332 16.32 7.73 -5.68
C ILE A 332 15.37 8.56 -4.83
N GLN A 333 15.00 9.78 -5.26
CA GLN A 333 14.03 10.58 -4.53
C GLN A 333 12.66 9.88 -4.41
N THR A 334 12.18 9.29 -5.50
CA THR A 334 10.92 8.54 -5.51
C THR A 334 10.99 7.31 -4.60
N ALA A 335 12.09 6.55 -4.67
CA ALA A 335 12.28 5.38 -3.82
C ALA A 335 12.40 5.74 -2.33
N VAL A 336 13.08 6.83 -2.00
CA VAL A 336 13.20 7.32 -0.61
C VAL A 336 11.85 7.79 -0.10
N ALA A 337 11.03 8.46 -0.90
CA ALA A 337 9.66 8.85 -0.52
C ALA A 337 8.77 7.61 -0.31
N GLY A 338 8.85 6.60 -1.20
CA GLY A 338 8.15 5.32 -1.01
C GLY A 338 8.62 4.58 0.25
N ALA A 339 9.94 4.54 0.49
CA ALA A 339 10.50 3.93 1.69
C ALA A 339 10.07 4.66 2.98
N GLU A 340 9.93 5.98 2.95
CA GLU A 340 9.44 6.77 4.09
C GLU A 340 8.00 6.35 4.45
N ARG A 341 7.10 6.21 3.47
CA ARG A 341 5.73 5.74 3.69
C ARG A 341 5.67 4.28 4.17
N VAL A 342 6.52 3.42 3.64
CA VAL A 342 6.64 2.01 4.11
C VAL A 342 7.11 1.97 5.57
N PHE A 343 8.14 2.74 5.90
CA PHE A 343 8.68 2.79 7.27
C PHE A 343 7.72 3.46 8.26
N GLU A 344 6.89 4.40 7.82
CA GLU A 344 5.83 4.98 8.64
C GLU A 344 4.87 3.91 9.15
N VAL A 345 4.44 2.98 8.28
CA VAL A 345 3.61 1.83 8.69
C VAL A 345 4.36 0.88 9.62
N MET A 346 5.65 0.63 9.33
CA MET A 346 6.47 -0.27 10.14
C MET A 346 6.82 0.29 11.53
N ASP A 347 6.78 1.61 11.70
CA ASP A 347 7.07 2.30 12.96
C ASP A 347 5.82 2.56 13.80
N GLU A 348 4.62 2.28 13.24
CA GLU A 348 3.38 2.40 13.99
C GLU A 348 3.37 1.40 15.17
N PRO A 349 2.95 1.84 16.35
CA PRO A 349 2.84 0.95 17.50
C PRO A 349 1.94 -0.25 17.18
N LEU A 350 2.45 -1.44 17.47
CA LEU A 350 1.67 -2.68 17.32
C LEU A 350 0.57 -2.75 18.38
N GLU A 351 -0.41 -3.60 18.13
CA GLU A 351 -1.48 -3.87 19.11
C GLU A 351 -0.88 -4.30 20.46
N ASP A 352 -1.35 -3.67 21.53
CA ASP A 352 -0.90 -4.01 22.89
C ASP A 352 -1.46 -5.38 23.33
N LYS A 353 -0.60 -6.39 23.31
CA LYS A 353 -0.88 -7.75 23.78
C LYS A 353 -0.23 -8.03 25.14
N SER A 354 -0.03 -7.00 25.96
CA SER A 354 0.67 -7.12 27.26
C SER A 354 -0.12 -7.88 28.33
N GLY A 355 -1.42 -8.09 28.15
CA GLY A 355 -2.27 -8.90 29.04
C GLY A 355 -1.74 -10.34 29.15
N LYS A 356 -1.63 -10.85 30.38
CA LYS A 356 -1.03 -12.17 30.67
C LYS A 356 -2.00 -13.19 31.25
N LYS A 357 -3.22 -12.76 31.64
CA LYS A 357 -4.20 -13.66 32.22
C LYS A 357 -4.90 -14.46 31.13
N ASN A 358 -4.72 -15.76 31.17
CA ASN A 358 -5.48 -16.68 30.33
C ASN A 358 -6.85 -16.94 30.96
N MET A 359 -7.90 -16.99 30.14
CA MET A 359 -9.29 -17.13 30.59
C MET A 359 -9.87 -18.45 30.05
N ASP A 360 -9.33 -19.60 30.50
CA ASP A 360 -9.76 -20.92 30.03
C ASP A 360 -11.14 -21.34 30.60
N ASP A 361 -11.51 -20.83 31.78
CA ASP A 361 -12.79 -21.15 32.47
C ASP A 361 -13.66 -19.90 32.67
N LEU A 362 -14.07 -19.31 31.55
CA LEU A 362 -14.87 -18.09 31.53
C LEU A 362 -16.33 -18.38 31.92
N LYS A 363 -16.87 -17.67 32.92
CA LYS A 363 -18.31 -17.67 33.26
C LYS A 363 -19.09 -16.76 32.31
N GLY A 364 -18.45 -15.67 31.87
CA GLY A 364 -19.01 -14.71 30.92
C GLY A 364 -19.81 -13.58 31.59
N ILE A 365 -19.46 -13.18 32.80
CA ILE A 365 -20.01 -11.97 33.44
C ILE A 365 -19.28 -10.76 32.89
N ILE A 366 -20.00 -9.76 32.37
CA ILE A 366 -19.42 -8.56 31.78
C ILE A 366 -19.85 -7.35 32.59
N ARG A 367 -18.91 -6.47 32.95
CA ARG A 367 -19.19 -5.21 33.64
C ARG A 367 -18.47 -4.05 33.00
N PHE A 368 -19.21 -3.05 32.60
CA PHE A 368 -18.71 -1.74 32.20
C PHE A 368 -18.86 -0.79 33.39
N LYS A 369 -17.78 -0.14 33.83
CA LYS A 369 -17.76 0.79 34.96
C LYS A 369 -17.23 2.14 34.52
N ASN A 370 -18.11 3.15 34.53
CA ASN A 370 -17.83 4.56 34.21
C ASN A 370 -17.03 4.73 32.90
N VAL A 371 -17.39 3.93 31.88
CA VAL A 371 -16.66 3.90 30.62
C VAL A 371 -16.93 5.16 29.81
N ASN A 372 -15.84 5.87 29.48
CA ASN A 372 -15.84 6.98 28.53
C ASN A 372 -14.96 6.62 27.35
N PHE A 373 -15.40 6.99 26.13
CA PHE A 373 -14.65 6.66 24.91
C PHE A 373 -14.90 7.64 23.77
N SER A 374 -13.82 7.89 23.01
CA SER A 374 -13.78 8.75 21.83
C SER A 374 -12.95 8.09 20.72
N TYR A 375 -13.45 8.01 19.50
CA TYR A 375 -12.63 7.59 18.34
C TYR A 375 -11.58 8.63 17.97
N THR A 376 -11.96 9.91 18.10
CA THR A 376 -11.09 11.07 17.89
C THR A 376 -11.19 11.99 19.11
N LYS A 377 -10.14 12.77 19.37
CA LYS A 377 -10.11 13.72 20.51
C LYS A 377 -11.22 14.77 20.47
N GLU A 378 -11.86 14.97 19.32
CA GLU A 378 -12.85 16.03 19.09
C GLU A 378 -14.27 15.59 19.40
N LYS A 379 -14.58 14.28 19.38
CA LYS A 379 -15.95 13.79 19.55
C LYS A 379 -15.99 12.55 20.44
N GLN A 380 -16.44 12.74 21.67
CA GLN A 380 -16.76 11.64 22.57
C GLN A 380 -18.03 10.90 22.11
N VAL A 381 -18.02 9.57 22.25
CA VAL A 381 -19.10 8.68 21.78
C VAL A 381 -19.78 7.96 22.93
N LEU A 382 -19.07 7.60 23.99
CA LEU A 382 -19.67 7.04 25.20
C LEU A 382 -19.38 7.94 26.39
N TYR A 383 -20.38 8.16 27.22
CA TYR A 383 -20.34 9.03 28.39
C TYR A 383 -20.80 8.25 29.62
N ASP A 384 -19.91 8.01 30.57
CA ASP A 384 -20.20 7.36 31.85
C ASP A 384 -21.06 6.10 31.70
N PHE A 385 -20.66 5.24 30.76
CA PHE A 385 -21.42 4.05 30.41
C PHE A 385 -21.22 2.97 31.48
N ASN A 386 -22.32 2.57 32.14
CA ASN A 386 -22.36 1.60 33.22
C ASN A 386 -23.33 0.48 32.89
N LEU A 387 -22.84 -0.76 32.71
CA LEU A 387 -23.69 -1.92 32.39
C LEU A 387 -23.15 -3.17 33.07
N GLU A 388 -24.01 -3.95 33.67
CA GLU A 388 -23.71 -5.29 34.17
C GLU A 388 -24.53 -6.33 33.40
N VAL A 389 -23.83 -7.35 32.87
CA VAL A 389 -24.40 -8.49 32.15
C VAL A 389 -24.06 -9.75 32.91
N LYS A 390 -25.05 -10.54 33.30
CA LYS A 390 -24.87 -11.80 34.03
C LYS A 390 -24.48 -12.93 33.08
N ALA A 391 -23.83 -13.97 33.62
CA ALA A 391 -23.51 -15.18 32.86
C ALA A 391 -24.77 -15.78 32.20
N GLY A 392 -24.68 -16.09 30.91
CA GLY A 392 -25.77 -16.68 30.14
C GLY A 392 -26.93 -15.71 29.81
N GLN A 393 -26.84 -14.43 30.18
CA GLN A 393 -27.88 -13.43 29.93
C GLN A 393 -27.86 -12.93 28.50
N LYS A 394 -29.04 -12.76 27.90
CA LYS A 394 -29.26 -12.13 26.60
C LYS A 394 -29.57 -10.66 26.77
N VAL A 395 -28.69 -9.79 26.31
CA VAL A 395 -28.83 -8.32 26.41
C VAL A 395 -28.99 -7.72 25.04
N ALA A 396 -30.11 -7.02 24.82
CA ALA A 396 -30.36 -6.30 23.58
C ALA A 396 -30.01 -4.82 23.74
N LEU A 397 -29.06 -4.33 22.91
CA LEU A 397 -28.73 -2.92 22.76
C LEU A 397 -29.65 -2.31 21.70
N VAL A 398 -30.47 -1.33 22.05
CA VAL A 398 -31.40 -0.62 21.16
C VAL A 398 -31.15 0.88 21.23
N GLY A 399 -31.44 1.60 20.15
CA GLY A 399 -31.24 3.05 20.07
C GLY A 399 -31.07 3.52 18.63
N SER A 400 -31.09 4.83 18.42
CA SER A 400 -30.88 5.46 17.11
C SER A 400 -29.49 5.15 16.51
N THR A 401 -29.36 5.33 15.21
CA THR A 401 -28.02 5.25 14.56
C THR A 401 -27.11 6.31 15.18
N GLY A 402 -25.88 5.91 15.51
CA GLY A 402 -24.92 6.80 16.17
C GLY A 402 -25.05 6.89 17.70
N SER A 403 -25.96 6.15 18.35
CA SER A 403 -26.10 6.13 19.83
C SER A 403 -24.96 5.41 20.57
N GLY A 404 -24.01 4.77 19.88
CA GLY A 404 -22.84 4.12 20.47
C GLY A 404 -22.91 2.60 20.63
N LYS A 405 -23.94 1.91 20.09
CA LYS A 405 -24.13 0.45 20.19
C LYS A 405 -22.93 -0.34 19.69
N THR A 406 -22.49 -0.08 18.46
CA THR A 406 -21.33 -0.73 17.85
C THR A 406 -20.04 -0.40 18.60
N THR A 407 -19.95 0.78 19.21
CA THR A 407 -18.80 1.17 20.03
C THR A 407 -18.67 0.30 21.28
N VAL A 408 -19.78 -0.02 21.95
CA VAL A 408 -19.78 -0.94 23.11
C VAL A 408 -19.22 -2.31 22.73
N VAL A 409 -19.60 -2.82 21.57
CA VAL A 409 -19.09 -4.09 21.01
C VAL A 409 -17.60 -4.02 20.70
N ASN A 410 -17.16 -2.96 20.02
CA ASN A 410 -15.75 -2.77 19.67
C ASN A 410 -14.85 -2.70 20.92
N LEU A 411 -15.33 -2.06 21.98
CA LEU A 411 -14.61 -2.00 23.25
C LEU A 411 -14.57 -3.35 23.97
N LEU A 412 -15.65 -4.14 23.93
CA LEU A 412 -15.69 -5.47 24.52
C LEU A 412 -14.71 -6.44 23.82
N MET A 413 -14.57 -6.34 22.50
CA MET A 413 -13.60 -7.10 21.70
C MET A 413 -12.16 -6.59 21.88
N ARG A 414 -11.98 -5.50 22.62
CA ARG A 414 -10.71 -4.78 22.76
C ARG A 414 -10.08 -4.44 21.41
N PHE A 415 -10.94 -4.00 20.45
CA PHE A 415 -10.47 -3.37 19.22
C PHE A 415 -9.98 -1.94 19.48
N TYR A 416 -10.47 -1.34 20.56
CA TYR A 416 -10.10 -0.04 21.09
C TYR A 416 -9.99 -0.12 22.62
N ASP A 417 -9.08 0.64 23.20
CA ASP A 417 -9.01 0.83 24.64
C ASP A 417 -9.89 2.01 25.08
N VAL A 418 -10.45 1.94 26.28
CA VAL A 418 -11.27 3.01 26.87
C VAL A 418 -10.40 4.23 27.24
N ASP A 419 -10.96 5.43 27.10
CA ASP A 419 -10.30 6.69 27.53
C ASP A 419 -10.26 6.79 29.06
N SER A 420 -11.36 6.40 29.73
CA SER A 420 -11.44 6.29 31.20
C SER A 420 -12.50 5.26 31.60
N GLY A 421 -12.46 4.82 32.85
CA GLY A 421 -13.28 3.72 33.34
C GLY A 421 -12.61 2.36 33.08
N GLU A 422 -13.36 1.28 33.28
CA GLU A 422 -12.87 -0.09 33.10
C GLU A 422 -13.97 -1.02 32.56
N ILE A 423 -13.52 -2.03 31.80
CA ILE A 423 -14.37 -3.14 31.36
C ILE A 423 -13.81 -4.41 32.01
N LEU A 424 -14.67 -5.13 32.69
CA LEU A 424 -14.30 -6.36 33.41
C LEU A 424 -15.04 -7.54 32.79
N ILE A 425 -14.34 -8.65 32.66
CA ILE A 425 -14.92 -9.97 32.37
C ILE A 425 -14.56 -10.89 33.52
N ASP A 426 -15.57 -11.44 34.19
CA ASP A 426 -15.42 -12.27 35.41
C ASP A 426 -14.50 -11.60 36.45
N ASP A 427 -14.74 -10.29 36.70
CA ASP A 427 -13.99 -9.43 37.61
C ASP A 427 -12.51 -9.17 37.24
N VAL A 428 -12.08 -9.56 36.04
CA VAL A 428 -10.75 -9.27 35.49
C VAL A 428 -10.85 -8.17 34.43
N ASN A 429 -10.00 -7.14 34.55
CA ASN A 429 -9.95 -6.08 33.54
C ASN A 429 -9.49 -6.63 32.19
N ILE A 430 -10.20 -6.25 31.11
CA ILE A 430 -9.88 -6.74 29.76
C ILE A 430 -8.45 -6.38 29.31
N LYS A 431 -7.83 -5.33 29.90
CA LYS A 431 -6.44 -4.95 29.62
C LYS A 431 -5.45 -5.96 30.19
N ASP A 432 -5.82 -6.66 31.27
CA ASP A 432 -4.97 -7.68 31.90
C ASP A 432 -5.14 -9.06 31.26
N ILE A 433 -6.19 -9.25 30.46
CA ILE A 433 -6.47 -10.52 29.76
C ILE A 433 -5.60 -10.61 28.50
N ASP A 434 -5.05 -11.80 28.23
CA ASP A 434 -4.42 -12.08 26.95
C ASP A 434 -5.42 -11.91 25.80
N CYS A 435 -5.09 -11.06 24.81
CA CYS A 435 -5.99 -10.73 23.70
C CYS A 435 -6.43 -11.98 22.91
N ASP A 436 -5.53 -12.93 22.71
CA ASP A 436 -5.83 -14.14 21.97
C ASP A 436 -6.77 -15.06 22.78
N SER A 437 -6.64 -15.08 24.11
CA SER A 437 -7.56 -15.79 25.01
C SER A 437 -8.94 -15.12 25.04
N LEU A 438 -9.00 -13.78 25.11
CA LEU A 438 -10.26 -13.02 25.05
C LEU A 438 -11.02 -13.33 23.76
N ARG A 439 -10.34 -13.25 22.62
CA ARG A 439 -10.95 -13.43 21.29
C ARG A 439 -11.31 -14.88 20.99
N ARG A 440 -10.57 -15.87 21.51
CA ARG A 440 -10.98 -17.28 21.42
C ARG A 440 -12.28 -17.58 22.17
N ASN A 441 -12.53 -16.91 23.27
CA ASN A 441 -13.71 -17.10 24.10
C ASN A 441 -14.91 -16.20 23.69
N THR A 442 -14.70 -15.31 22.72
CA THR A 442 -15.73 -14.40 22.23
C THR A 442 -15.91 -14.60 20.73
N ALA A 443 -17.15 -14.75 20.26
CA ALA A 443 -17.44 -14.74 18.83
C ALA A 443 -18.33 -13.56 18.46
N ILE A 444 -18.10 -13.04 17.26
CA ILE A 444 -18.90 -11.97 16.67
C ILE A 444 -19.52 -12.43 15.36
N VAL A 445 -20.82 -12.19 15.21
CA VAL A 445 -21.55 -12.31 13.95
C VAL A 445 -21.88 -10.91 13.48
N LEU A 446 -21.16 -10.44 12.45
CA LEU A 446 -21.30 -9.08 11.91
C LEU A 446 -22.47 -8.98 10.93
N GLN A 447 -23.03 -7.78 10.77
CA GLN A 447 -24.02 -7.44 9.76
C GLN A 447 -23.51 -7.73 8.35
N ASP A 448 -22.33 -7.19 8.02
CA ASP A 448 -21.64 -7.44 6.76
C ASP A 448 -20.65 -8.60 6.95
N THR A 449 -21.10 -9.79 6.56
CA THR A 449 -20.31 -11.01 6.71
C THR A 449 -19.16 -11.05 5.70
N VAL A 450 -17.93 -11.11 6.19
CA VAL A 450 -16.74 -11.31 5.36
C VAL A 450 -16.44 -12.80 5.20
N LEU A 451 -16.39 -13.26 3.94
CA LEU A 451 -15.93 -14.59 3.55
C LEU A 451 -14.67 -14.46 2.70
N PHE A 452 -13.74 -15.40 2.89
CA PHE A 452 -12.50 -15.43 2.14
C PHE A 452 -12.67 -16.20 0.83
N ALA A 453 -11.90 -15.83 -0.19
CA ALA A 453 -11.81 -16.55 -1.47
C ALA A 453 -11.10 -17.89 -1.25
N ASP A 454 -11.84 -18.86 -0.71
CA ASP A 454 -11.37 -20.20 -0.35
C ASP A 454 -12.58 -21.16 -0.33
N SER A 455 -12.36 -22.45 -0.06
CA SER A 455 -13.44 -23.43 0.09
C SER A 455 -14.39 -23.05 1.24
N ILE A 456 -15.63 -23.53 1.19
CA ILE A 456 -16.59 -23.39 2.29
C ILE A 456 -16.04 -24.06 3.55
N GLU A 457 -15.40 -25.22 3.44
CA GLU A 457 -14.75 -25.89 4.55
C GLU A 457 -13.73 -25.01 5.25
N ASN A 458 -12.77 -24.43 4.52
CA ASN A 458 -11.75 -23.54 5.07
C ASN A 458 -12.37 -22.28 5.68
N ASN A 459 -13.42 -21.74 5.05
CA ASN A 459 -14.19 -20.64 5.61
C ASN A 459 -14.86 -20.98 6.93
N LEU A 460 -15.38 -22.18 7.11
CA LEU A 460 -15.96 -22.63 8.39
C LEU A 460 -14.87 -22.85 9.45
N ARG A 461 -13.79 -23.54 9.09
CA ARG A 461 -12.65 -23.83 9.99
C ARG A 461 -11.82 -22.60 10.35
N TYR A 462 -12.10 -21.45 9.74
CA TYR A 462 -11.40 -20.20 10.05
C TYR A 462 -11.49 -19.82 11.53
N SER A 463 -12.59 -20.12 12.21
CA SER A 463 -12.76 -19.88 13.65
C SER A 463 -12.07 -20.92 14.53
N ASN A 464 -11.85 -22.14 14.04
CA ASN A 464 -11.18 -23.23 14.74
C ASN A 464 -10.55 -24.19 13.73
N SER A 465 -9.27 -23.98 13.43
CA SER A 465 -8.53 -24.80 12.46
C SER A 465 -8.30 -26.25 12.90
N SER A 466 -8.41 -26.54 14.20
CA SER A 466 -8.25 -27.89 14.77
C SER A 466 -9.56 -28.67 14.87
N ALA A 467 -10.69 -28.09 14.47
CA ALA A 467 -11.99 -28.77 14.54
C ALA A 467 -12.02 -30.01 13.65
N THR A 468 -12.64 -31.08 14.12
CA THR A 468 -12.86 -32.30 13.33
C THR A 468 -13.95 -32.09 12.28
N ASP A 469 -13.99 -32.94 11.26
CA ASP A 469 -15.05 -32.92 10.24
C ASP A 469 -16.45 -33.07 10.87
N GLU A 470 -16.58 -33.92 11.88
CA GLU A 470 -17.85 -34.12 12.59
C GLU A 470 -18.30 -32.82 13.29
N GLN A 471 -17.38 -32.09 13.95
CA GLN A 471 -17.69 -30.83 14.59
C GLN A 471 -18.10 -29.78 13.55
N MET A 472 -17.42 -29.72 12.41
CA MET A 472 -17.76 -28.82 11.32
C MET A 472 -19.14 -29.13 10.74
N TYR A 473 -19.44 -30.40 10.44
CA TYR A 473 -20.76 -30.78 9.94
C TYR A 473 -21.87 -30.54 10.98
N MET A 474 -21.58 -30.74 12.28
CA MET A 474 -22.51 -30.39 13.33
C MET A 474 -22.79 -28.89 13.36
N ALA A 475 -21.76 -28.05 13.30
CA ALA A 475 -21.91 -26.58 13.25
C ALA A 475 -22.75 -26.14 12.03
N ALA A 476 -22.50 -26.73 10.85
CA ALA A 476 -23.27 -26.46 9.64
C ALA A 476 -24.75 -26.89 9.76
N ARG A 477 -25.04 -28.00 10.43
CA ARG A 477 -26.43 -28.43 10.70
C ARG A 477 -27.11 -27.50 11.71
N MET A 478 -26.43 -27.13 12.78
CA MET A 478 -26.97 -26.23 13.81
C MET A 478 -27.32 -24.86 13.24
N SER A 479 -26.50 -24.35 12.32
CA SER A 479 -26.73 -23.09 11.61
C SER A 479 -27.68 -23.17 10.42
N ASN A 480 -28.29 -24.36 10.15
CA ASN A 480 -29.19 -24.61 9.02
C ASN A 480 -28.54 -24.43 7.62
N CYS A 481 -27.19 -24.45 7.49
CA CYS A 481 -26.53 -24.30 6.18
C CYS A 481 -26.08 -25.62 5.54
N ASP A 482 -26.03 -26.78 6.25
CA ASP A 482 -25.58 -28.06 5.72
C ASP A 482 -26.36 -28.48 4.45
N SER A 483 -27.70 -28.38 4.47
CA SER A 483 -28.54 -28.75 3.32
C SER A 483 -28.29 -27.91 2.08
N MET A 484 -27.95 -26.66 2.27
CA MET A 484 -27.58 -25.71 1.21
C MET A 484 -26.20 -26.08 0.63
N ILE A 485 -25.21 -26.31 1.50
CA ILE A 485 -23.84 -26.66 1.10
C ILE A 485 -23.85 -27.96 0.27
N ARG A 486 -24.55 -29.00 0.73
CA ARG A 486 -24.61 -30.28 0.03
C ARG A 486 -25.29 -30.22 -1.34
N LYS A 487 -26.09 -29.20 -1.62
CA LYS A 487 -26.70 -28.97 -2.94
C LYS A 487 -25.76 -28.25 -3.92
N MET A 488 -24.64 -27.70 -3.45
CA MET A 488 -23.66 -27.09 -4.32
C MET A 488 -22.85 -28.18 -5.07
N PRO A 489 -22.35 -27.88 -6.29
CA PRO A 489 -21.70 -28.91 -7.13
C PRO A 489 -20.54 -29.65 -6.46
N GLN A 490 -19.78 -28.96 -5.60
CA GLN A 490 -18.62 -29.51 -4.89
C GLN A 490 -18.86 -29.61 -3.37
N GLY A 491 -20.10 -29.37 -2.88
CA GLY A 491 -20.40 -29.45 -1.46
C GLY A 491 -19.53 -28.51 -0.63
N TYR A 492 -18.85 -29.03 0.40
CA TYR A 492 -17.97 -28.26 1.28
C TYR A 492 -16.69 -27.77 0.60
N ASP A 493 -16.25 -28.42 -0.48
CA ASP A 493 -15.08 -28.00 -1.28
C ASP A 493 -15.40 -26.88 -2.27
N THR A 494 -16.68 -26.43 -2.33
CA THR A 494 -17.08 -25.33 -3.21
C THR A 494 -16.27 -24.08 -2.92
N GLN A 495 -15.59 -23.58 -3.96
CA GLN A 495 -14.80 -22.36 -3.88
C GLN A 495 -15.69 -21.12 -3.84
N LEU A 496 -15.50 -20.28 -2.84
CA LEU A 496 -16.12 -18.97 -2.75
C LEU A 496 -15.26 -17.94 -3.48
N MET A 497 -15.91 -17.01 -4.15
CA MET A 497 -15.26 -15.81 -4.69
C MET A 497 -14.97 -14.81 -3.55
N SER A 498 -14.20 -13.77 -3.85
CA SER A 498 -13.95 -12.69 -2.89
C SER A 498 -15.28 -12.20 -2.30
N GLU A 499 -15.31 -12.01 -0.98
CA GLU A 499 -16.51 -11.59 -0.23
C GLU A 499 -17.75 -12.51 -0.40
N GLY A 500 -17.58 -13.70 -1.01
CA GLY A 500 -18.69 -14.63 -1.25
C GLY A 500 -19.72 -14.13 -2.26
N GLU A 501 -19.30 -13.39 -3.29
CA GLU A 501 -20.20 -12.82 -4.33
C GLU A 501 -21.02 -13.90 -5.07
N ASN A 502 -20.54 -15.14 -5.11
CA ASN A 502 -21.23 -16.27 -5.76
C ASN A 502 -22.31 -16.93 -4.91
N ILE A 503 -22.59 -16.41 -3.71
CA ILE A 503 -23.68 -16.87 -2.83
C ILE A 503 -24.54 -15.73 -2.32
N SER A 504 -25.78 -16.00 -1.94
CA SER A 504 -26.70 -14.96 -1.45
C SER A 504 -26.28 -14.41 -0.08
N GLN A 505 -26.74 -13.18 0.25
CA GLN A 505 -26.46 -12.55 1.54
C GLN A 505 -26.91 -13.42 2.73
N GLY A 506 -28.10 -14.04 2.64
CA GLY A 506 -28.56 -14.94 3.69
C GLY A 506 -27.70 -16.19 3.83
N GLN A 507 -27.19 -16.73 2.73
CA GLN A 507 -26.26 -17.86 2.75
C GLN A 507 -24.92 -17.47 3.40
N ARG A 508 -24.39 -16.27 3.10
CA ARG A 508 -23.20 -15.73 3.79
C ARG A 508 -23.41 -15.65 5.30
N GLN A 509 -24.56 -15.13 5.72
CA GLN A 509 -24.87 -15.00 7.13
C GLN A 509 -24.99 -16.35 7.85
N LEU A 510 -25.61 -17.36 7.23
CA LEU A 510 -25.66 -18.72 7.78
C LEU A 510 -24.27 -19.34 7.94
N LEU A 511 -23.33 -19.10 7.00
CA LEU A 511 -21.94 -19.54 7.12
C LEU A 511 -21.22 -18.81 8.26
N SER A 512 -21.46 -17.51 8.47
CA SER A 512 -20.93 -16.75 9.61
C SER A 512 -21.44 -17.29 10.96
N ILE A 513 -22.72 -17.65 11.02
CA ILE A 513 -23.29 -18.29 12.21
C ILE A 513 -22.65 -19.67 12.43
N ALA A 514 -22.40 -20.45 11.37
CA ALA A 514 -21.71 -21.73 11.47
C ALA A 514 -20.27 -21.58 12.02
N ARG A 515 -19.54 -20.54 11.60
CA ARG A 515 -18.25 -20.18 12.21
C ARG A 515 -18.38 -19.94 13.70
N ALA A 516 -19.37 -19.19 14.12
CA ALA A 516 -19.61 -18.89 15.54
C ALA A 516 -20.00 -20.16 16.34
N PHE A 517 -20.72 -21.12 15.76
CA PHE A 517 -20.97 -22.41 16.38
C PHE A 517 -19.67 -23.22 16.56
N LEU A 518 -18.81 -23.24 15.53
CA LEU A 518 -17.56 -23.98 15.55
C LEU A 518 -16.54 -23.42 16.54
N ALA A 519 -16.56 -22.11 16.78
CA ALA A 519 -15.74 -21.42 17.76
C ALA A 519 -16.12 -21.77 19.22
N GLN A 520 -17.35 -22.18 19.49
CA GLN A 520 -17.89 -22.49 20.82
C GLN A 520 -17.64 -21.41 21.88
N PRO A 521 -17.94 -20.14 21.61
CA PRO A 521 -17.63 -19.02 22.51
C PRO A 521 -18.47 -19.06 23.78
N LYS A 522 -17.96 -18.47 24.86
CA LYS A 522 -18.74 -18.17 26.08
C LYS A 522 -19.47 -16.83 25.98
N ILE A 523 -18.89 -15.87 25.30
CA ILE A 523 -19.48 -14.55 25.04
C ILE A 523 -19.80 -14.47 23.54
N LEU A 524 -21.03 -14.09 23.21
CA LEU A 524 -21.50 -13.95 21.85
C LEU A 524 -21.93 -12.52 21.58
N ILE A 525 -21.47 -11.99 20.48
CA ILE A 525 -21.85 -10.68 19.97
C ILE A 525 -22.58 -10.86 18.65
N LEU A 526 -23.77 -10.31 18.55
CA LEU A 526 -24.60 -10.37 17.36
C LEU A 526 -24.93 -8.96 16.88
N ASP A 527 -24.54 -8.64 15.64
CA ASP A 527 -24.96 -7.39 14.96
C ASP A 527 -26.04 -7.76 13.92
N GLU A 528 -27.29 -7.47 14.26
CA GLU A 528 -28.46 -7.97 13.54
C GLU A 528 -29.01 -6.93 12.56
N ALA A 529 -28.53 -6.93 11.31
CA ALA A 529 -29.20 -6.21 10.24
C ALA A 529 -29.38 -7.11 9.01
N THR A 530 -30.63 -7.53 8.77
CA THR A 530 -30.98 -8.39 7.62
C THR A 530 -32.03 -7.69 6.76
N SER A 531 -31.69 -6.55 6.17
CA SER A 531 -32.64 -5.75 5.37
C SER A 531 -32.89 -6.29 3.95
N SER A 532 -32.20 -7.37 3.52
CA SER A 532 -32.21 -7.82 2.11
C SER A 532 -32.24 -9.35 1.94
N VAL A 533 -32.86 -10.07 2.88
CA VAL A 533 -32.93 -11.54 2.84
C VAL A 533 -34.39 -11.99 2.66
N ASP A 534 -34.63 -13.04 1.86
CA ASP A 534 -35.95 -13.63 1.69
C ASP A 534 -36.51 -14.19 3.01
N THR A 535 -37.83 -14.18 3.19
CA THR A 535 -38.50 -14.55 4.42
C THR A 535 -38.20 -15.98 4.90
N ARG A 536 -37.95 -16.93 3.98
CA ARG A 536 -37.64 -18.31 4.33
C ARG A 536 -36.23 -18.43 4.92
N THR A 537 -35.24 -17.82 4.27
CA THR A 537 -33.86 -17.79 4.75
C THR A 537 -33.74 -17.01 6.02
N GLU A 538 -34.52 -15.92 6.16
CA GLU A 538 -34.64 -15.15 7.38
C GLU A 538 -35.05 -15.98 8.60
N LYS A 539 -36.05 -16.84 8.44
CA LYS A 539 -36.49 -17.76 9.50
C LYS A 539 -35.38 -18.75 9.88
N HIS A 540 -34.65 -19.28 8.89
CA HIS A 540 -33.51 -20.16 9.16
C HIS A 540 -32.39 -19.45 9.94
N ILE A 541 -32.11 -18.18 9.63
CA ILE A 541 -31.14 -17.35 10.35
C ILE A 541 -31.59 -17.13 11.79
N GLN A 542 -32.86 -16.76 12.02
CA GLN A 542 -33.42 -16.58 13.36
C GLN A 542 -33.34 -17.85 14.20
N ASP A 543 -33.78 -18.97 13.66
CA ASP A 543 -33.72 -20.27 14.34
C ASP A 543 -32.26 -20.64 14.70
N ALA A 544 -31.31 -20.37 13.81
CA ALA A 544 -29.90 -20.60 14.06
C ALA A 544 -29.34 -19.67 15.15
N MET A 545 -29.72 -18.41 15.14
CA MET A 545 -29.30 -17.45 16.17
C MET A 545 -29.84 -17.79 17.55
N VAL A 546 -31.12 -18.19 17.67
CA VAL A 546 -31.72 -18.63 18.94
C VAL A 546 -30.96 -19.85 19.49
N LYS A 547 -30.63 -20.82 18.66
CA LYS A 547 -29.82 -21.99 19.06
C LYS A 547 -28.40 -21.57 19.48
N LEU A 548 -27.79 -20.61 18.76
CA LEU A 548 -26.44 -20.13 19.05
C LEU A 548 -26.36 -19.40 20.39
N MET A 549 -27.39 -18.63 20.76
CA MET A 549 -27.46 -17.88 22.02
C MET A 549 -27.70 -18.75 23.26
N LYS A 550 -28.12 -20.01 23.08
CA LYS A 550 -28.43 -20.88 24.20
C LYS A 550 -27.19 -21.13 25.08
N ASP A 551 -27.33 -20.95 26.38
CA ASP A 551 -26.29 -21.17 27.39
C ASP A 551 -25.03 -20.29 27.22
N ARG A 552 -25.16 -19.11 26.56
CA ARG A 552 -24.09 -18.14 26.31
C ARG A 552 -24.49 -16.75 26.71
N THR A 553 -23.53 -15.99 27.25
CA THR A 553 -23.74 -14.55 27.47
C THR A 553 -23.78 -13.85 26.11
N SER A 554 -24.90 -13.22 25.78
CA SER A 554 -25.13 -12.68 24.43
C SER A 554 -25.40 -11.18 24.48
N LEU A 555 -24.62 -10.41 23.73
CA LEU A 555 -24.81 -8.97 23.50
C LEU A 555 -25.29 -8.76 22.07
N ILE A 556 -26.48 -8.21 21.90
CA ILE A 556 -27.16 -8.15 20.60
C ILE A 556 -27.43 -6.69 20.24
N ILE A 557 -26.90 -6.22 19.12
CA ILE A 557 -27.33 -4.97 18.50
C ILE A 557 -28.63 -5.29 17.75
N ALA A 558 -29.76 -5.02 18.39
CA ALA A 558 -31.03 -5.48 17.90
C ALA A 558 -31.67 -4.45 16.98
N HIS A 559 -32.00 -4.91 15.77
CA HIS A 559 -32.76 -4.18 14.77
C HIS A 559 -34.14 -4.82 14.49
N ARG A 560 -34.47 -5.95 15.16
CA ARG A 560 -35.70 -6.70 14.98
C ARG A 560 -36.50 -6.80 16.27
N LEU A 561 -37.80 -6.73 16.11
CA LEU A 561 -38.75 -6.79 17.24
C LEU A 561 -38.68 -8.12 17.98
N SER A 562 -38.63 -9.26 17.25
CA SER A 562 -38.56 -10.59 17.86
C SER A 562 -37.35 -10.76 18.76
N THR A 563 -36.18 -10.34 18.31
CA THR A 563 -34.93 -10.44 19.09
C THR A 563 -34.97 -9.53 20.33
N ILE A 564 -35.62 -8.36 20.22
CA ILE A 564 -35.77 -7.45 21.35
C ILE A 564 -36.72 -8.02 22.38
N GLN A 565 -37.82 -8.66 21.95
CA GLN A 565 -38.83 -9.25 22.85
C GLN A 565 -38.30 -10.43 23.65
N ASP A 566 -37.44 -11.24 23.04
CA ASP A 566 -36.84 -12.44 23.64
C ASP A 566 -35.59 -12.16 24.50
N ALA A 567 -35.16 -10.90 24.63
CA ALA A 567 -34.03 -10.50 25.45
C ALA A 567 -34.38 -10.45 26.94
N ASP A 568 -33.50 -10.96 27.79
CA ASP A 568 -33.62 -10.91 29.25
C ASP A 568 -33.52 -9.47 29.78
N LEU A 569 -32.68 -8.66 29.12
CA LEU A 569 -32.46 -7.25 29.43
C LEU A 569 -32.36 -6.43 28.14
N ILE A 570 -33.13 -5.36 28.07
CA ILE A 570 -33.04 -4.35 27.01
C ILE A 570 -32.32 -3.13 27.59
N VAL A 571 -31.32 -2.65 26.89
CA VAL A 571 -30.57 -1.43 27.19
C VAL A 571 -30.80 -0.42 26.08
N VAL A 572 -31.49 0.65 26.40
CA VAL A 572 -31.82 1.75 25.49
C VAL A 572 -30.67 2.77 25.54
N MET A 573 -29.97 2.91 24.42
CA MET A 573 -28.89 3.88 24.28
C MET A 573 -29.34 5.14 23.56
N ASP A 574 -28.99 6.27 24.11
CA ASP A 574 -29.22 7.57 23.51
C ASP A 574 -28.02 8.50 23.75
N GLU A 575 -27.51 9.10 22.69
CA GLU A 575 -26.37 10.01 22.73
C GLU A 575 -25.17 9.51 23.58
N GLY A 576 -24.85 8.22 23.46
CA GLY A 576 -23.72 7.60 24.16
C GLY A 576 -23.95 7.27 25.64
N ARG A 577 -25.17 7.38 26.13
CA ARG A 577 -25.57 7.06 27.51
C ARG A 577 -26.63 5.97 27.53
N ILE A 578 -26.76 5.30 28.66
CA ILE A 578 -27.92 4.43 28.92
C ILE A 578 -29.07 5.30 29.37
N ALA A 579 -30.13 5.35 28.57
CA ALA A 579 -31.33 6.10 28.87
C ALA A 579 -32.33 5.28 29.73
N GLU A 580 -32.51 3.99 29.37
CA GLU A 580 -33.46 3.10 30.05
C GLU A 580 -32.91 1.66 30.02
N THR A 581 -33.22 0.90 31.07
CA THR A 581 -32.98 -0.55 31.12
C THR A 581 -34.17 -1.28 31.67
N GLY A 582 -34.45 -2.48 31.19
CA GLY A 582 -35.55 -3.31 31.69
C GLY A 582 -35.96 -4.43 30.73
N SER A 583 -36.97 -5.19 31.05
CA SER A 583 -37.63 -6.13 30.15
C SER A 583 -38.55 -5.41 29.17
N HIS A 584 -38.90 -6.05 28.05
CA HIS A 584 -39.81 -5.54 27.04
C HIS A 584 -41.13 -5.01 27.66
N ALA A 585 -41.77 -5.83 28.50
CA ALA A 585 -43.05 -5.46 29.15
C ALA A 585 -42.90 -4.24 30.08
N ASN A 586 -41.82 -4.19 30.88
CA ASN A 586 -41.57 -3.09 31.80
C ASN A 586 -41.30 -1.76 31.08
N LEU A 587 -40.51 -1.81 30.00
CA LEU A 587 -40.18 -0.60 29.24
C LEU A 587 -41.36 -0.07 28.43
N LEU A 588 -42.23 -0.94 27.89
CA LEU A 588 -43.47 -0.53 27.25
C LEU A 588 -44.44 0.15 28.23
N ALA A 589 -44.56 -0.41 29.45
CA ALA A 589 -45.44 0.16 30.49
C ALA A 589 -44.95 1.55 30.94
N LYS A 590 -43.65 1.83 30.95
CA LYS A 590 -43.05 3.13 31.30
C LYS A 590 -43.37 4.24 30.30
N LYS A 591 -43.72 3.91 29.05
CA LYS A 591 -43.97 4.85 27.95
C LYS A 591 -42.84 5.86 27.72
N GLY A 592 -41.62 5.45 27.97
CA GLY A 592 -40.39 6.26 27.83
C GLY A 592 -39.80 6.23 26.42
N LYS A 593 -38.47 6.40 26.33
CA LYS A 593 -37.73 6.38 25.03
C LYS A 593 -37.86 5.04 24.30
N TYR A 594 -37.88 3.93 25.02
CA TYR A 594 -38.13 2.61 24.43
C TYR A 594 -39.48 2.54 23.73
N TYR A 595 -40.53 3.03 24.38
CA TYR A 595 -41.89 3.05 23.82
C TYR A 595 -41.92 3.89 22.53
N GLN A 596 -41.26 5.05 22.52
CA GLN A 596 -41.19 5.91 21.33
C GLN A 596 -40.47 5.20 20.17
N LEU A 597 -39.35 4.56 20.44
CA LEU A 597 -38.62 3.75 19.43
C LEU A 597 -39.48 2.60 18.92
N TYR A 598 -40.17 1.90 19.82
CA TYR A 598 -41.06 0.80 19.47
C TYR A 598 -42.21 1.26 18.57
N MET A 599 -42.88 2.35 18.91
CA MET A 599 -43.98 2.88 18.11
C MET A 599 -43.53 3.42 16.75
N THR A 600 -42.33 3.99 16.68
CA THR A 600 -41.80 4.56 15.41
C THR A 600 -41.32 3.48 14.46
N GLN A 601 -40.65 2.43 14.97
CA GLN A 601 -40.01 1.42 14.14
C GLN A 601 -40.86 0.18 13.88
N PHE A 602 -41.74 -0.19 14.81
CA PHE A 602 -42.41 -1.50 14.82
C PHE A 602 -43.94 -1.45 14.88
N ALA A 603 -44.57 -0.37 15.32
CA ALA A 603 -46.02 -0.29 15.40
C ALA A 603 -46.70 -0.28 14.02
N GLY A 604 -46.00 0.10 12.96
CA GLY A 604 -46.49 0.00 11.58
C GLY A 604 -46.51 -1.45 11.02
N CYS A 605 -45.88 -2.42 11.69
CA CYS A 605 -45.87 -3.85 11.29
C CYS A 605 -46.90 -4.70 12.07
N ALA A 606 -47.65 -4.11 12.97
CA ALA A 606 -48.61 -4.82 13.85
C ALA A 606 -50.08 -4.71 13.40
N THR A 607 -50.33 -4.21 12.17
CA THR A 607 -51.70 -4.19 11.57
C THR A 607 -51.81 -5.16 10.41
#